data_d8437abb0c6df22e1739e163bf9bfea9
#
_entry.id   d8437abb0c6df22e1739e163bf9bfea9
#
_cell.length_a   1.000
_cell.length_b   1.000
_cell.length_c   1.000
_cell.angle_alpha   90.00
_cell.angle_beta   90.00
_cell.angle_gamma   90.00
#
_symmetry.space_group_name_H-M   'P 1'
#
loop_
_entity.id
_entity.type
_entity.pdbx_description
1 polymer ?
#
loop_
_entity_poly.entity_id
_entity_poly.type
_entity_poly.pdbx_seq_one_letter_code
_entity_poly.pdbx_strand_id
1 'polypeptide(L)' 'DIVRIGSLVECSNGLFFVGIGLGKIEVGDDHVFCISIGSPLGIAILKKSEKELFTVNGREFEILSIR' A
#
# COMPACT_ATOMS: atom_id res chain seq x y z
N ASP A 1 4.79 4.62 -13.09
CA ASP A 1 3.44 4.36 -12.58
C ASP A 1 3.25 4.93 -11.19
N ILE A 2 2.00 5.17 -10.87
CA ILE A 2 1.61 5.66 -9.55
C ILE A 2 0.62 4.68 -8.92
N VAL A 3 0.48 4.76 -7.62
CA VAL A 3 -0.48 3.93 -6.88
C VAL A 3 -1.90 4.37 -7.21
N ARG A 4 -2.73 3.42 -7.61
CA ARG A 4 -4.15 3.65 -7.96
C ARG A 4 -5.01 2.62 -7.26
N ILE A 5 -6.32 2.83 -7.32
CA ILE A 5 -7.26 1.80 -6.89
C ILE A 5 -7.01 0.56 -7.73
N GLY A 6 -6.85 -0.59 -7.07
CA GLY A 6 -6.52 -1.84 -7.72
C GLY A 6 -5.04 -2.16 -7.79
N SER A 7 -4.18 -1.24 -7.35
CA SER A 7 -2.74 -1.49 -7.33
C SER A 7 -2.35 -2.46 -6.23
N LEU A 8 -1.39 -3.34 -6.53
CA LEU A 8 -0.71 -4.12 -5.53
C LEU A 8 0.65 -3.46 -5.32
N VAL A 9 0.91 -3.01 -4.10
CA VAL A 9 2.06 -2.17 -3.79
C VAL A 9 2.96 -2.88 -2.80
N GLU A 10 4.21 -3.05 -3.17
CA GLU A 10 5.22 -3.55 -2.25
C GLU A 10 5.91 -2.37 -1.59
N CYS A 11 5.78 -2.28 -0.27
CA CYS A 11 6.42 -1.25 0.52
C CYS A 11 7.46 -1.86 1.44
N SER A 12 8.28 -1.00 2.05
CA SER A 12 9.31 -1.45 2.98
C SER A 12 8.76 -2.25 4.15
N ASN A 13 7.47 -2.07 4.47
CA ASN A 13 6.83 -2.74 5.61
C ASN A 13 5.80 -3.80 5.21
N GLY A 14 5.68 -4.13 3.94
CA GLY A 14 4.77 -5.21 3.52
C GLY A 14 4.10 -4.96 2.18
N LEU A 15 3.16 -5.85 1.85
CA LEU A 15 2.38 -5.79 0.63
C LEU A 15 1.00 -5.22 0.91
N PHE A 16 0.55 -4.30 0.05
CA PHE A 16 -0.75 -3.66 0.21
C PHE A 16 -1.52 -3.69 -1.10
N PHE A 17 -2.78 -4.07 -1.01
CA PHE A 17 -3.72 -3.95 -2.12
C PHE A 17 -4.63 -2.76 -1.84
N VAL A 18 -4.68 -1.81 -2.77
CA VAL A 18 -5.42 -0.56 -2.61
C VAL A 18 -6.81 -0.72 -3.20
N GLY A 19 -7.82 -0.62 -2.35
CA GLY A 19 -9.18 -0.77 -2.84
C GLY A 19 -10.18 -0.87 -1.71
N ILE A 20 -10.77 -2.06 -1.55
CA ILE A 20 -11.72 -2.32 -0.46
C ILE A 20 -10.92 -2.78 0.75
N GLY A 21 -11.18 -2.17 1.92
CA GLY A 21 -10.46 -2.51 3.13
C GLY A 21 -10.97 -3.80 3.76
N LEU A 22 -10.51 -4.94 3.29
CA LEU A 22 -10.91 -6.25 3.81
C LEU A 22 -9.98 -6.76 4.91
N GLY A 23 -8.93 -6.01 5.24
CA GLY A 23 -7.97 -6.45 6.24
C GLY A 23 -6.85 -7.27 5.60
N LYS A 24 -6.32 -8.22 6.37
CA LYS A 24 -5.18 -9.02 5.90
C LYS A 24 -5.67 -10.27 5.17
N ILE A 25 -5.10 -10.52 3.99
CA ILE A 25 -5.36 -11.72 3.20
C ILE A 25 -4.02 -12.42 3.01
N GLU A 26 -4.05 -13.75 3.11
CA GLU A 26 -2.87 -14.57 2.83
C GLU A 26 -2.99 -15.14 1.42
N VAL A 27 -1.95 -14.95 0.62
CA VAL A 27 -1.88 -15.46 -0.75
C VAL A 27 -0.57 -16.24 -0.87
N GLY A 28 -0.67 -17.56 -0.87
CA GLY A 28 0.51 -18.40 -0.82
C GLY A 28 1.28 -18.15 0.47
N ASP A 29 2.55 -17.78 0.35
CA ASP A 29 3.40 -17.45 1.50
C ASP A 29 3.36 -15.95 1.84
N ASP A 30 2.62 -15.15 1.08
CA ASP A 30 2.58 -13.71 1.26
C ASP A 30 1.38 -13.29 2.10
N HIS A 31 1.59 -12.24 2.90
CA HIS A 31 0.52 -11.58 3.62
C HIS A 31 0.24 -10.25 2.91
N VAL A 32 -0.98 -10.09 2.43
CA VAL A 32 -1.38 -8.88 1.72
C VAL A 32 -2.42 -8.15 2.55
N PHE A 33 -2.16 -6.88 2.86
CA PHE A 33 -3.12 -6.04 3.54
C PHE A 33 -3.96 -5.30 2.51
N CYS A 34 -5.29 -5.48 2.59
CA CYS A 34 -6.21 -4.73 1.75
C CYS A 34 -6.56 -3.44 2.47
N ILE A 35 -6.22 -2.32 1.84
CA ILE A 35 -6.44 -1.01 2.46
C ILE A 35 -7.46 -0.21 1.67
N SER A 36 -8.32 0.48 2.41
CA SER A 36 -9.33 1.36 1.84
C SER A 36 -8.69 2.69 1.46
N ILE A 37 -9.13 3.26 0.34
CA ILE A 37 -8.66 4.59 -0.07
C ILE A 37 -9.05 5.69 0.91
N GLY A 38 -10.00 5.43 1.80
CA GLY A 38 -10.39 6.38 2.84
C GLY A 38 -9.62 6.23 4.13
N SER A 39 -8.79 5.19 4.26
CA SER A 39 -7.99 4.98 5.47
C SER A 39 -6.77 5.91 5.46
N PRO A 40 -6.16 6.18 6.64
CA PRO A 40 -4.96 7.02 6.69
C PRO A 40 -3.85 6.50 5.77
N LEU A 41 -3.63 5.18 5.74
CA LEU A 41 -2.61 4.59 4.87
C LEU A 41 -3.00 4.73 3.40
N GLY A 42 -4.27 4.49 3.07
CA GLY A 42 -4.75 4.65 1.70
C GLY A 42 -4.62 6.07 1.19
N ILE A 43 -4.95 7.04 2.03
CA ILE A 43 -4.82 8.45 1.67
C ILE A 43 -3.34 8.80 1.42
N ALA A 44 -2.46 8.31 2.28
CA ALA A 44 -1.04 8.63 2.19
C ALA A 44 -0.38 8.00 0.95
N ILE A 45 -0.79 6.77 0.58
CA ILE A 45 -0.12 6.02 -0.47
C ILE A 45 -0.64 6.33 -1.87
N LEU A 46 -1.90 6.78 -1.96
CA LEU A 46 -2.54 6.98 -3.26
C LEU A 46 -1.79 8.03 -4.09
N LYS A 47 -1.56 7.73 -5.37
CA LYS A 47 -0.86 8.59 -6.33
C LYS A 47 0.65 8.71 -6.09
N LYS A 48 1.20 7.98 -5.14
CA LYS A 48 2.64 7.91 -4.95
C LYS A 48 3.27 7.04 -6.03
N SER A 49 4.54 7.29 -6.33
CA SER A 49 5.27 6.52 -7.33
C SER A 49 6.31 5.63 -6.67
N GLU A 50 6.89 4.73 -7.47
CA GLU A 50 7.97 3.86 -6.99
C GLU A 50 9.12 4.69 -6.46
N LYS A 51 9.75 4.21 -5.40
CA LYS A 51 10.87 4.85 -4.70
C LYS A 51 10.46 6.06 -3.90
N GLU A 52 9.19 6.44 -3.92
CA GLU A 52 8.72 7.59 -3.16
C GLU A 52 8.53 7.21 -1.70
N LEU A 53 8.85 8.15 -0.81
CA LEU A 53 8.65 7.99 0.63
C LEU A 53 7.32 8.61 1.04
N PHE A 54 6.69 8.02 2.04
CA PHE A 54 5.48 8.58 2.61
C PHE A 54 5.44 8.30 4.11
N THR A 55 4.69 9.11 4.85
CA THR A 55 4.63 9.03 6.30
C THR A 55 3.20 8.80 6.77
N VAL A 56 3.02 7.84 7.68
CA VAL A 56 1.73 7.57 8.31
C VAL A 56 1.95 7.41 9.80
N ASN A 57 1.25 8.20 10.60
CA ASN A 57 1.33 8.13 12.07
C ASN A 57 2.77 8.24 12.58
N GLY A 58 3.57 9.11 11.94
CA GLY A 58 4.93 9.36 12.34
C GLY A 58 5.93 8.31 11.87
N ARG A 59 5.49 7.32 11.10
CA ARG A 59 6.37 6.29 10.53
C ARG A 59 6.57 6.54 9.04
N GLU A 60 7.81 6.42 8.59
CA GLU A 60 8.15 6.60 7.19
C GLU A 60 8.24 5.25 6.49
N PHE A 61 7.65 5.18 5.31
CA PHE A 61 7.66 3.99 4.47
C PHE A 61 8.12 4.35 3.07
N GLU A 62 8.67 3.37 2.38
CA GLU A 62 9.11 3.53 1.00
C GLU A 62 8.33 2.58 0.09
N ILE A 63 7.91 3.08 -1.08
CA ILE A 63 7.28 2.25 -2.11
C ILE A 63 8.38 1.60 -2.92
N LEU A 64 8.46 0.26 -2.85
CA LEU A 64 9.50 -0.49 -3.54
C LEU A 64 9.07 -0.86 -4.96
N SER A 65 7.82 -1.28 -5.16
CA SER A 65 7.31 -1.58 -6.48
C SER A 65 5.79 -1.46 -6.50
N ILE A 66 5.25 -1.18 -7.68
CA ILE A 66 3.81 -1.07 -7.92
C ILE A 66 3.46 -2.05 -9.03
N ARG A 67 2.48 -2.91 -8.78
CA ARG A 67 2.02 -3.90 -9.75
C ARG A 67 0.60 -3.65 -10.19
#